data_36843f3545f6e2bfac502fe343d3e756
#
_entry.id   36843f3545f6e2bfac502fe343d3e756
#
_cell.length_a   1.000
_cell.length_b   1.000
_cell.length_c   1.000
_cell.angle_alpha   90.00
_cell.angle_beta   90.00
_cell.angle_gamma   90.00
#
_symmetry.space_group_name_H-M   'P 1'
#
loop_
_entity.id
_entity.type
_entity.pdbx_description
1 polymer ?
#
loop_
_entity_poly.entity_id
_entity_poly.type
_entity_poly.pdbx_seq_one_letter_code
_entity_poly.pdbx_strand_id
1 'polypeptide(L)'
;LQATPEDRFIGSAPLAFTFGLGGHVLFPFRIGAATIQLEKAPPDELLPAIEKYKATVVFTAPTAYRAIIPHLSKHSIASLRKCVSAGETLPKTIFDAWHKATGMKILDGIGGTEMMHIYIGSPENEVRSGSTGKVVPGYVARIVDDNGNEVPRGTIGRLAVKGPTGCRYLADE
;
A
#
# COMPACT_ATOMS: atom_id res chain seq x y z
N LEU A 1 6.04 3.27 -7.80
CA LEU A 1 6.92 2.18 -7.37
C LEU A 1 8.23 2.14 -8.15
N GLN A 2 8.23 2.52 -9.42
CA GLN A 2 9.36 2.32 -10.33
C GLN A 2 9.80 0.84 -10.31
N ALA A 3 8.83 -0.04 -10.42
CA ALA A 3 9.05 -1.48 -10.40
C ALA A 3 9.60 -1.96 -11.75
N THR A 4 10.43 -3.00 -11.71
CA THR A 4 11.13 -3.57 -12.86
C THR A 4 10.88 -5.09 -12.95
N PRO A 5 11.16 -5.75 -14.08
CA PRO A 5 11.00 -7.20 -14.22
C PRO A 5 11.84 -8.03 -13.22
N GLU A 6 12.90 -7.46 -12.68
CA GLU A 6 13.77 -8.11 -11.69
C GLU A 6 13.18 -8.11 -10.29
N ASP A 7 12.09 -7.37 -10.06
CA ASP A 7 11.46 -7.31 -8.76
C ASP A 7 10.75 -8.61 -8.38
N ARG A 8 10.67 -8.81 -7.07
CA ARG A 8 9.98 -9.92 -6.43
C ARG A 8 9.01 -9.36 -5.40
N PHE A 9 7.74 -9.46 -5.73
CA PHE A 9 6.66 -8.93 -4.91
C PHE A 9 6.22 -9.94 -3.85
N ILE A 10 5.97 -9.47 -2.64
CA ILE A 10 5.45 -10.25 -1.53
C ILE A 10 4.51 -9.39 -0.70
N GLY A 11 3.63 -10.00 0.10
CA GLY A 11 2.85 -9.27 1.09
C GLY A 11 1.85 -10.14 1.81
N SER A 12 1.11 -9.52 2.73
CA SER A 12 0.10 -10.17 3.55
C SER A 12 -1.34 -9.81 3.15
N ALA A 13 -1.51 -8.88 2.21
CA ALA A 13 -2.84 -8.48 1.77
C ALA A 13 -3.54 -9.62 1.01
N PRO A 14 -4.75 -10.07 1.43
CA PRO A 14 -5.46 -11.14 0.74
C PRO A 14 -5.82 -10.76 -0.71
N LEU A 15 -5.76 -11.73 -1.62
CA LEU A 15 -6.11 -11.53 -3.04
C LEU A 15 -7.59 -11.18 -3.26
N ALA A 16 -8.46 -11.47 -2.27
CA ALA A 16 -9.86 -11.08 -2.30
C ALA A 16 -10.07 -9.56 -2.21
N PHE A 17 -9.07 -8.81 -1.78
CA PHE A 17 -9.08 -7.35 -1.76
C PHE A 17 -8.25 -6.79 -2.90
N THR A 18 -8.69 -5.68 -3.48
CA THR A 18 -7.99 -5.04 -4.61
C THR A 18 -6.56 -4.62 -4.26
N PHE A 19 -6.27 -4.30 -3.01
CA PHE A 19 -4.91 -4.02 -2.55
C PHE A 19 -3.98 -5.24 -2.71
N GLY A 20 -4.44 -6.42 -2.31
CA GLY A 20 -3.71 -7.68 -2.51
C GLY A 20 -3.66 -8.09 -3.97
N LEU A 21 -4.81 -8.05 -4.67
CA LEU A 21 -4.88 -8.39 -6.09
C LEU A 21 -3.96 -7.51 -6.93
N GLY A 22 -3.96 -6.19 -6.70
CA GLY A 22 -3.07 -5.26 -7.40
C GLY A 22 -1.60 -5.52 -7.06
N GLY A 23 -1.28 -5.53 -5.76
CA GLY A 23 0.11 -5.64 -5.29
C GLY A 23 0.78 -6.98 -5.59
N HIS A 24 0.02 -8.09 -5.61
CA HIS A 24 0.59 -9.43 -5.74
C HIS A 24 0.35 -10.08 -7.11
N VAL A 25 -0.56 -9.56 -7.92
CA VAL A 25 -0.89 -10.15 -9.23
C VAL A 25 -0.77 -9.12 -10.35
N LEU A 26 -1.60 -8.07 -10.32
CA LEU A 26 -1.73 -7.19 -11.47
C LEU A 26 -0.44 -6.39 -11.73
N PHE A 27 0.17 -5.81 -10.72
CA PHE A 27 1.37 -4.99 -10.89
C PHE A 27 2.60 -5.81 -11.26
N PRO A 28 2.95 -6.90 -10.55
CA PRO A 28 4.08 -7.72 -10.96
C PRO A 28 3.89 -8.32 -12.36
N PHE A 29 2.71 -8.85 -12.69
CA PHE A 29 2.48 -9.46 -14.00
C PHE A 29 2.48 -8.43 -15.13
N ARG A 30 2.00 -7.22 -14.89
CA ARG A 30 2.02 -6.12 -15.87
C ARG A 30 3.42 -5.81 -16.38
N ILE A 31 4.44 -6.02 -15.56
CA ILE A 31 5.84 -5.69 -15.85
C ILE A 31 6.75 -6.91 -16.01
N GLY A 32 6.21 -8.13 -15.93
CA GLY A 32 7.00 -9.36 -15.99
C GLY A 32 7.83 -9.67 -14.75
N ALA A 33 7.46 -9.08 -13.59
CA ALA A 33 8.12 -9.35 -12.32
C ALA A 33 7.58 -10.62 -11.64
N ALA A 34 8.36 -11.16 -10.71
CA ALA A 34 7.96 -12.33 -9.93
C ALA A 34 7.05 -11.94 -8.77
N THR A 35 6.18 -12.86 -8.36
CA THR A 35 5.37 -12.74 -7.14
C THR A 35 5.56 -13.95 -6.24
N ILE A 36 5.63 -13.71 -4.93
CA ILE A 36 5.73 -14.73 -3.89
C ILE A 36 4.39 -14.77 -3.17
N GLN A 37 3.65 -15.86 -3.37
CA GLN A 37 2.35 -16.08 -2.73
C GLN A 37 2.55 -16.95 -1.50
N LEU A 38 2.06 -16.47 -0.37
CA LEU A 38 1.99 -17.22 0.88
C LEU A 38 0.54 -17.65 1.10
N GLU A 39 0.34 -18.90 1.48
CA GLU A 39 -1.02 -19.41 1.79
C GLU A 39 -1.65 -18.65 2.94
N LYS A 40 -0.86 -18.42 3.96
CA LYS A 40 -1.13 -17.49 5.06
C LYS A 40 0.10 -16.60 5.19
N ALA A 41 -0.11 -15.33 5.46
CA ALA A 41 0.99 -14.39 5.62
C ALA A 41 0.88 -13.65 6.97
N PRO A 42 0.87 -14.37 8.11
CA PRO A 42 0.98 -13.73 9.39
C PRO A 42 2.35 -13.03 9.49
N PRO A 43 2.51 -12.04 10.36
CA PRO A 43 3.75 -11.26 10.47
C PRO A 43 5.01 -12.10 10.72
N ASP A 44 4.89 -13.21 11.42
CA ASP A 44 5.99 -14.15 11.72
C ASP A 44 6.43 -14.98 10.52
N GLU A 45 5.61 -15.16 9.50
CA GLU A 45 5.98 -15.81 8.24
C GLU A 45 6.51 -14.84 7.19
N LEU A 46 6.13 -13.56 7.27
CA LEU A 46 6.47 -12.57 6.24
C LEU A 46 7.97 -12.28 6.19
N LEU A 47 8.63 -12.05 7.34
CA LEU A 47 10.07 -11.78 7.40
C LEU A 47 10.94 -12.96 6.91
N PRO A 48 10.69 -14.21 7.38
CA PRO A 48 11.39 -15.39 6.84
C PRO A 48 11.24 -15.54 5.33
N ALA A 49 10.04 -15.27 4.80
CA ALA A 49 9.79 -15.35 3.37
C ALA A 49 10.51 -14.25 2.57
N ILE A 50 10.54 -13.01 3.08
CA ILE A 50 11.33 -11.92 2.49
C ILE A 50 12.80 -12.31 2.37
N GLU A 51 13.39 -12.85 3.45
CA GLU A 51 14.76 -13.30 3.48
C GLU A 51 15.02 -14.46 2.51
N LYS A 52 14.19 -15.51 2.59
CA LYS A 52 14.33 -16.75 1.80
C LYS A 52 14.23 -16.48 0.30
N TYR A 53 13.23 -15.72 -0.12
CA TYR A 53 12.94 -15.50 -1.52
C TYR A 53 13.55 -14.22 -2.08
N LYS A 54 14.27 -13.46 -1.25
CA LYS A 54 14.90 -12.18 -1.62
C LYS A 54 13.88 -11.22 -2.21
N ALA A 55 12.73 -11.07 -1.54
CA ALA A 55 11.70 -10.15 -1.98
C ALA A 55 12.21 -8.70 -2.00
N THR A 56 11.78 -7.94 -3.01
CA THR A 56 12.24 -6.55 -3.22
C THR A 56 11.14 -5.52 -2.97
N VAL A 57 9.88 -5.93 -3.09
CA VAL A 57 8.71 -5.07 -2.91
C VAL A 57 7.72 -5.77 -1.98
N VAL A 58 7.34 -5.12 -0.89
CA VAL A 58 6.36 -5.66 0.06
C VAL A 58 5.08 -4.81 0.09
N PHE A 59 3.93 -5.48 0.02
CA PHE A 59 2.58 -4.91 0.18
C PHE A 59 1.94 -5.45 1.44
N THR A 60 1.78 -4.61 2.46
CA THR A 60 1.17 -5.04 3.73
C THR A 60 0.50 -3.89 4.47
N ALA A 61 -0.30 -4.21 5.49
CA ALA A 61 -1.00 -3.22 6.30
C ALA A 61 -0.10 -2.61 7.39
N PRO A 62 -0.41 -1.41 7.91
CA PRO A 62 0.28 -0.79 9.04
C PRO A 62 0.41 -1.69 10.27
N THR A 63 -0.63 -2.46 10.58
CA THR A 63 -0.62 -3.42 11.69
C THR A 63 0.44 -4.51 11.52
N ALA A 64 0.67 -4.99 10.29
CA ALA A 64 1.74 -5.95 10.02
C ALA A 64 3.13 -5.31 10.16
N TYR A 65 3.33 -4.08 9.66
CA TYR A 65 4.60 -3.35 9.91
C TYR A 65 4.88 -3.25 11.41
N ARG A 66 3.89 -2.86 12.22
CA ARG A 66 4.03 -2.79 13.67
C ARG A 66 4.45 -4.13 14.28
N ALA A 67 3.87 -5.22 13.81
CA ALA A 67 4.15 -6.56 14.33
C ALA A 67 5.54 -7.07 13.96
N ILE A 68 6.07 -6.75 12.76
CA ILE A 68 7.37 -7.25 12.30
C ILE A 68 8.57 -6.40 12.77
N ILE A 69 8.39 -5.12 13.09
CA ILE A 69 9.48 -4.23 13.56
C ILE A 69 10.31 -4.86 14.69
N PRO A 70 9.72 -5.44 15.77
CA PRO A 70 10.50 -6.04 16.85
C PRO A 70 11.33 -7.26 16.43
N HIS A 71 11.07 -7.83 15.27
CA HIS A 71 11.70 -9.05 14.78
C HIS A 71 12.70 -8.81 13.64
N LEU A 72 12.89 -7.57 13.20
CA LEU A 72 13.79 -7.21 12.09
C LEU A 72 15.23 -7.70 12.31
N SER A 73 15.71 -7.75 13.55
CA SER A 73 17.07 -8.25 13.85
C SER A 73 17.26 -9.76 13.63
N LYS A 74 16.17 -10.51 13.49
CA LYS A 74 16.21 -11.98 13.33
C LYS A 74 16.28 -12.41 11.87
N HIS A 75 16.00 -11.51 10.94
CA HIS A 75 15.88 -11.81 9.51
C HIS A 75 16.49 -10.71 8.65
N SER A 76 17.10 -11.11 7.54
CA SER A 76 17.65 -10.16 6.58
C SER A 76 16.56 -9.63 5.64
N ILE A 77 16.35 -8.33 5.65
CA ILE A 77 15.49 -7.62 4.70
C ILE A 77 16.30 -6.79 3.68
N ALA A 78 17.60 -7.07 3.54
CA ALA A 78 18.51 -6.29 2.69
C ALA A 78 18.14 -6.29 1.21
N SER A 79 17.30 -7.23 0.77
CA SER A 79 16.74 -7.26 -0.59
C SER A 79 15.59 -6.27 -0.80
N LEU A 80 14.89 -5.85 0.26
CA LEU A 80 13.78 -4.91 0.12
C LEU A 80 14.26 -3.55 -0.36
N ARG A 81 13.51 -2.97 -1.28
CA ARG A 81 13.72 -1.63 -1.80
C ARG A 81 12.45 -0.77 -1.78
N LYS A 82 11.26 -1.39 -1.72
CA LYS A 82 9.97 -0.69 -1.62
C LYS A 82 9.06 -1.36 -0.59
N CYS A 83 8.48 -0.52 0.25
CA CYS A 83 7.54 -0.90 1.29
C CYS A 83 6.24 -0.14 1.08
N VAL A 84 5.14 -0.84 0.80
CA VAL A 84 3.84 -0.23 0.49
C VAL A 84 2.85 -0.57 1.59
N SER A 85 2.06 0.42 1.98
CA SER A 85 1.02 0.31 3.00
C SER A 85 -0.31 0.84 2.48
N ALA A 86 -1.38 0.16 2.79
CA ALA A 86 -2.76 0.64 2.62
C ALA A 86 -3.73 -0.19 3.47
N GLY A 87 -5.04 0.14 3.37
CA GLY A 87 -6.13 -0.56 4.05
C GLY A 87 -6.47 -0.01 5.43
N GLU A 88 -5.54 0.67 6.06
CA GLU A 88 -5.69 1.34 7.36
C GLU A 88 -4.90 2.64 7.35
N THR A 89 -5.19 3.53 8.28
CA THR A 89 -4.34 4.71 8.49
C THR A 89 -2.96 4.28 8.98
N LEU A 90 -1.90 4.73 8.33
CA LEU A 90 -0.53 4.51 8.77
C LEU A 90 -0.18 5.49 9.91
N PRO A 91 -0.07 5.04 11.17
CA PRO A 91 0.32 5.91 12.26
C PRO A 91 1.75 6.44 12.05
N LYS A 92 1.94 7.74 12.36
CA LYS A 92 3.27 8.37 12.29
C LYS A 92 4.32 7.60 13.10
N THR A 93 3.95 7.07 14.24
CA THR A 93 4.83 6.27 15.11
C THR A 93 5.34 4.99 14.44
N ILE A 94 4.50 4.32 13.65
CA ILE A 94 4.89 3.11 12.91
C ILE A 94 5.82 3.48 11.74
N PHE A 95 5.47 4.53 11.00
CA PHE A 95 6.33 5.04 9.93
C PHE A 95 7.73 5.39 10.45
N ASP A 96 7.80 6.18 11.53
CA ASP A 96 9.07 6.64 12.11
C ASP A 96 9.89 5.46 12.67
N ALA A 97 9.24 4.50 13.34
CA ALA A 97 9.91 3.31 13.87
C ALA A 97 10.48 2.43 12.75
N TRP A 98 9.72 2.21 11.68
CA TRP A 98 10.17 1.48 10.50
C TRP A 98 11.36 2.18 9.84
N HIS A 99 11.22 3.48 9.58
CA HIS A 99 12.29 4.28 8.95
C HIS A 99 13.57 4.30 9.80
N LYS A 100 13.43 4.45 11.11
CA LYS A 100 14.58 4.39 12.04
C LYS A 100 15.28 3.03 12.02
N ALA A 101 14.52 1.94 11.93
CA ALA A 101 15.07 0.58 11.98
C ALA A 101 15.67 0.13 10.65
N THR A 102 15.18 0.62 9.51
CA THR A 102 15.51 0.08 8.18
C THR A 102 16.12 1.09 7.22
N GLY A 103 15.99 2.38 7.49
CA GLY A 103 16.31 3.47 6.54
C GLY A 103 15.27 3.65 5.43
N MET A 104 14.33 2.72 5.28
CA MET A 104 13.33 2.77 4.21
C MET A 104 12.07 3.55 4.63
N LYS A 105 11.45 4.22 3.65
CA LYS A 105 10.14 4.85 3.83
C LYS A 105 9.02 3.86 3.49
N ILE A 106 7.89 3.98 4.18
CA ILE A 106 6.67 3.30 3.80
C ILE A 106 5.88 4.19 2.84
N LEU A 107 5.59 3.69 1.65
CA LEU A 107 4.72 4.32 0.67
C LEU A 107 3.28 4.03 1.06
N ASP A 108 2.67 4.96 1.81
CA ASP A 108 1.29 4.82 2.23
C ASP A 108 0.31 5.28 1.17
N GLY A 109 -0.90 4.71 1.16
CA GLY A 109 -1.92 5.09 0.20
C GLY A 109 -3.35 4.86 0.66
N ILE A 110 -4.24 5.75 0.19
CA ILE A 110 -5.69 5.57 0.27
C ILE A 110 -6.15 4.98 -1.07
N GLY A 111 -6.87 3.89 -0.99
CA GLY A 111 -7.49 3.21 -2.11
C GLY A 111 -8.87 2.67 -1.74
N GLY A 112 -9.52 2.06 -2.71
CA GLY A 112 -10.80 1.39 -2.53
C GLY A 112 -11.09 0.44 -3.69
N THR A 113 -11.94 -0.53 -3.43
CA THR A 113 -12.38 -1.52 -4.43
C THR A 113 -13.03 -0.81 -5.62
N GLU A 114 -13.82 0.24 -5.36
CA GLU A 114 -14.56 1.02 -6.35
C GLU A 114 -13.64 1.72 -7.36
N MET A 115 -12.41 2.00 -6.97
CA MET A 115 -11.39 2.63 -7.84
C MET A 115 -10.23 1.67 -8.15
N MET A 116 -10.41 0.38 -7.90
CA MET A 116 -9.47 -0.73 -8.17
C MET A 116 -8.26 -0.77 -7.27
N HIS A 117 -7.67 0.35 -6.85
CA HIS A 117 -6.46 0.38 -6.03
C HIS A 117 -6.26 1.77 -5.38
N ILE A 118 -5.02 2.11 -5.07
CA ILE A 118 -4.62 3.39 -4.48
C ILE A 118 -4.83 4.53 -5.49
N TYR A 119 -5.52 5.58 -5.06
CA TYR A 119 -5.74 6.82 -5.80
C TYR A 119 -5.23 8.08 -5.08
N ILE A 120 -4.80 7.93 -3.81
CA ILE A 120 -4.03 8.97 -3.07
C ILE A 120 -2.78 8.28 -2.51
N GLY A 121 -1.62 8.86 -2.76
CA GLY A 121 -0.34 8.37 -2.28
C GLY A 121 0.78 9.34 -2.66
N SER A 122 2.03 8.97 -2.38
CA SER A 122 3.18 9.79 -2.75
C SER A 122 4.26 8.95 -3.43
N PRO A 123 4.96 9.49 -4.42
CA PRO A 123 6.24 8.92 -4.83
C PRO A 123 7.24 9.00 -3.67
N GLU A 124 8.21 8.10 -3.62
CA GLU A 124 9.11 7.92 -2.47
C GLU A 124 9.85 9.20 -2.04
N ASN A 125 10.25 10.02 -3.00
CA ASN A 125 10.94 11.29 -2.75
C ASN A 125 10.03 12.35 -2.09
N GLU A 126 8.72 12.20 -2.18
CA GLU A 126 7.73 13.12 -1.60
C GLU A 126 7.05 12.57 -0.33
N VAL A 127 7.33 11.32 0.05
CA VAL A 127 6.76 10.71 1.26
C VAL A 127 7.17 11.49 2.50
N ARG A 128 6.18 11.80 3.34
CA ARG A 128 6.36 12.47 4.62
C ARG A 128 5.61 11.74 5.72
N SER A 129 6.27 11.58 6.86
CA SER A 129 5.67 10.99 8.06
C SER A 129 4.39 11.71 8.47
N GLY A 130 3.31 10.95 8.70
CA GLY A 130 2.01 11.48 9.08
C GLY A 130 1.17 12.05 7.92
N SER A 131 1.58 11.82 6.67
CA SER A 131 0.82 12.22 5.47
C SER A 131 0.69 11.05 4.52
N THR A 132 -0.53 10.75 4.06
CA THR A 132 -0.77 9.71 3.06
C THR A 132 -0.31 10.14 1.67
N GLY A 133 -0.40 11.43 1.35
CA GLY A 133 0.11 11.92 0.07
C GLY A 133 -0.83 12.85 -0.69
N LYS A 134 -0.77 12.75 -2.02
CA LYS A 134 -1.53 13.55 -2.98
C LYS A 134 -2.34 12.64 -3.88
N VAL A 135 -3.31 13.21 -4.57
CA VAL A 135 -4.09 12.50 -5.60
C VAL A 135 -3.15 12.01 -6.69
N VAL A 136 -3.27 10.73 -7.04
CA VAL A 136 -2.49 10.11 -8.13
C VAL A 136 -2.90 10.75 -9.47
N PRO A 137 -1.96 11.01 -10.39
CA PRO A 137 -2.27 11.56 -11.71
C PRO A 137 -3.36 10.76 -12.44
N GLY A 138 -4.33 11.46 -13.00
CA GLY A 138 -5.50 10.89 -13.65
C GLY A 138 -6.73 10.79 -12.75
N TYR A 139 -6.58 10.95 -11.44
CA TYR A 139 -7.68 11.01 -10.48
C TYR A 139 -7.96 12.44 -10.05
N VAL A 140 -9.19 12.69 -9.61
CA VAL A 140 -9.62 13.91 -8.93
C VAL A 140 -10.26 13.51 -7.62
N ALA A 141 -9.88 14.16 -6.53
CA ALA A 141 -10.46 13.92 -5.21
C ALA A 141 -10.91 15.24 -4.58
N ARG A 142 -12.06 15.22 -3.90
CA ARG A 142 -12.64 16.34 -3.17
C ARG A 142 -13.19 15.86 -1.85
N ILE A 143 -13.22 16.75 -0.86
CA ILE A 143 -13.99 16.53 0.37
C ILE A 143 -15.32 17.24 0.20
N VAL A 144 -16.41 16.49 0.39
CA VAL A 144 -17.77 16.98 0.16
C VAL A 144 -18.65 16.78 1.39
N ASP A 145 -19.69 17.61 1.50
CA ASP A 145 -20.77 17.46 2.47
C ASP A 145 -21.75 16.33 2.06
N ASP A 146 -22.82 16.16 2.83
CA ASP A 146 -23.84 15.13 2.54
C ASP A 146 -24.67 15.41 1.28
N ASN A 147 -24.65 16.64 0.78
CA ASN A 147 -25.32 17.05 -0.46
C ASN A 147 -24.38 16.96 -1.68
N GLY A 148 -23.11 16.56 -1.48
CA GLY A 148 -22.12 16.47 -2.54
C GLY A 148 -21.39 17.78 -2.88
N ASN A 149 -21.62 18.86 -2.12
CA ASN A 149 -20.91 20.13 -2.31
C ASN A 149 -19.53 20.09 -1.69
N GLU A 150 -18.53 20.65 -2.40
CA GLU A 150 -17.17 20.73 -1.89
C GLU A 150 -17.10 21.61 -0.64
N VAL A 151 -16.44 21.13 0.41
CA VAL A 151 -16.28 21.86 1.67
C VAL A 151 -14.92 22.56 1.75
N PRO A 152 -14.80 23.66 2.52
CA PRO A 152 -13.55 24.36 2.72
C PRO A 152 -12.46 23.46 3.34
N ARG A 153 -11.18 23.79 3.07
CA ARG A 153 -10.05 23.09 3.68
C ARG A 153 -10.11 23.16 5.21
N GLY A 154 -9.83 22.01 5.85
CA GLY A 154 -9.92 21.85 7.29
C GLY A 154 -11.30 21.41 7.79
N THR A 155 -12.30 21.34 6.92
CA THR A 155 -13.61 20.79 7.24
C THR A 155 -13.64 19.29 7.03
N ILE A 156 -14.23 18.55 7.98
CA ILE A 156 -14.46 17.12 7.88
C ILE A 156 -15.62 16.86 6.92
N GLY A 157 -15.46 15.90 6.00
CA GLY A 157 -16.50 15.52 5.04
C GLY A 157 -16.19 14.16 4.42
N ARG A 158 -16.97 13.79 3.40
CA ARG A 158 -16.81 12.55 2.64
C ARG A 158 -15.79 12.74 1.52
N LEU A 159 -14.93 11.73 1.31
CA LEU A 159 -13.98 11.73 0.20
C LEU A 159 -14.68 11.26 -1.08
N ALA A 160 -14.90 12.19 -2.00
CA ALA A 160 -15.40 11.91 -3.34
C ALA A 160 -14.23 11.79 -4.32
N VAL A 161 -14.21 10.72 -5.12
CA VAL A 161 -13.12 10.44 -6.08
C VAL A 161 -13.69 10.15 -7.45
N LYS A 162 -13.00 10.67 -8.48
CA LYS A 162 -13.25 10.36 -9.90
C LYS A 162 -11.92 10.04 -10.58
N GLY A 163 -11.91 9.02 -11.44
CA GLY A 163 -10.69 8.62 -12.15
C GLY A 163 -10.94 7.66 -13.31
N PRO A 164 -9.86 7.16 -13.92
CA PRO A 164 -9.93 6.29 -15.10
C PRO A 164 -10.29 4.83 -14.75
N THR A 165 -10.25 4.47 -13.47
CA THR A 165 -10.62 3.13 -12.99
C THR A 165 -11.94 3.17 -12.24
N GLY A 166 -12.60 2.03 -12.14
CA GLY A 166 -13.83 1.88 -11.41
C GLY A 166 -14.32 0.45 -11.45
N CYS A 167 -15.25 0.11 -10.58
CA CYS A 167 -16.01 -1.13 -10.66
C CYS A 167 -17.50 -0.84 -10.58
N ARG A 168 -18.29 -1.81 -11.00
CA ARG A 168 -19.74 -1.85 -10.80
C ARG A 168 -20.04 -3.14 -10.04
N TYR A 169 -20.71 -3.02 -8.94
CA TYR A 169 -21.12 -4.21 -8.18
C TYR A 169 -22.22 -4.96 -8.92
N LEU A 170 -22.13 -6.30 -8.89
CA LEU A 170 -23.13 -7.13 -9.48
C LEU A 170 -24.45 -7.03 -8.68
N ALA A 171 -25.55 -6.82 -9.39
CA ALA A 171 -26.89 -6.65 -8.82
C ALA A 171 -27.03 -5.47 -7.82
N ASP A 172 -26.19 -4.46 -7.94
CA ASP A 172 -26.31 -3.18 -7.25
C ASP A 172 -26.99 -2.20 -8.22
N GLU A 173 -28.23 -1.75 -7.88
CA GLU A 173 -29.06 -0.83 -8.70
C GLU A 173 -28.83 0.64 -8.31
#